data_e77aa2c2de6b6acf8083df082a6cc1fa
#
_entry.id   e77aa2c2de6b6acf8083df082a6cc1fa
#
_cell.length_a   1.000
_cell.length_b   1.000
_cell.length_c   1.000
_cell.angle_alpha   90.00
_cell.angle_beta   90.00
_cell.angle_gamma   90.00
#
_symmetry.space_group_name_H-M   'P 1'
#
loop_
_entity.id
_entity.type
_entity.pdbx_description
1 polymer ?
#
loop_
_entity_poly.entity_id
_entity_poly.type
_entity_poly.pdbx_seq_one_letter_code
_entity_poly.pdbx_strand_id
1 'polypeptide(L)'
;MDTTKTEEQFKRVMDECRTLFAKKLHDYGASWRILRPSSLTDQLFIKAKRIRSLEITGTSLVGEGIRPEFIALINYGIIGLIQLEKGCVDTVDIKPEEALALYDAHAKECLELMLRKNHDYNEAWRDMRISSYT
;
A
#
# COMPACT_ATOMS: atom_id res chain seq x y z
N MET A 1 0.20 -25.17 -10.05
CA MET A 1 -0.50 -24.54 -8.93
C MET A 1 -1.49 -23.52 -9.44
N ASP A 2 -2.71 -23.53 -8.92
CA ASP A 2 -3.74 -22.57 -9.30
C ASP A 2 -3.57 -21.26 -8.52
N THR A 3 -3.29 -20.16 -9.22
CA THR A 3 -3.10 -18.84 -8.61
C THR A 3 -4.36 -17.97 -8.67
N THR A 4 -5.48 -18.48 -9.23
CA THR A 4 -6.71 -17.72 -9.43
C THR A 4 -7.25 -17.15 -8.12
N LYS A 5 -7.26 -17.97 -7.06
CA LYS A 5 -7.74 -17.54 -5.74
C LYS A 5 -6.89 -16.41 -5.17
N THR A 6 -5.58 -16.53 -5.29
CA THR A 6 -4.64 -15.50 -4.81
C THR A 6 -4.82 -14.20 -5.59
N GLU A 7 -4.96 -14.30 -6.91
CA GLU A 7 -5.21 -13.14 -7.76
C GLU A 7 -6.50 -12.43 -7.38
N GLU A 8 -7.58 -13.18 -7.16
CA GLU A 8 -8.86 -12.62 -6.74
C GLU A 8 -8.77 -11.94 -5.37
N GLN A 9 -8.06 -12.55 -4.43
CA GLN A 9 -7.84 -11.97 -3.10
C GLN A 9 -7.04 -10.67 -3.20
N PHE A 10 -5.98 -10.67 -4.00
CA PHE A 10 -5.15 -9.50 -4.22
C PHE A 10 -5.99 -8.35 -4.79
N LYS A 11 -6.78 -8.63 -5.83
CA LYS A 11 -7.64 -7.61 -6.45
C LYS A 11 -8.64 -7.02 -5.48
N ARG A 12 -9.24 -7.84 -4.62
CA ARG A 12 -10.19 -7.36 -3.61
C ARG A 12 -9.53 -6.42 -2.61
N VAL A 13 -8.34 -6.78 -2.13
CA VAL A 13 -7.59 -5.92 -1.21
C VAL A 13 -7.20 -4.61 -1.91
N MET A 14 -6.73 -4.70 -3.14
CA MET A 14 -6.35 -3.50 -3.90
C MET A 14 -7.55 -2.61 -4.20
N ASP A 15 -8.72 -3.16 -4.46
CA ASP A 15 -9.94 -2.36 -4.63
C ASP A 15 -10.28 -1.57 -3.37
N GLU A 16 -10.13 -2.17 -2.20
CA GLU A 16 -10.34 -1.48 -0.93
C GLU A 16 -9.31 -0.37 -0.73
N CYS A 17 -8.04 -0.66 -1.01
CA CYS A 17 -6.98 0.34 -0.92
C CYS A 17 -7.22 1.51 -1.89
N ARG A 18 -7.60 1.18 -3.12
CA ARG A 18 -7.90 2.18 -4.15
C ARG A 18 -9.08 3.06 -3.77
N THR A 19 -10.13 2.47 -3.21
CA THR A 19 -11.31 3.22 -2.76
C THR A 19 -10.93 4.28 -1.74
N LEU A 20 -10.10 3.92 -0.76
CA LEU A 20 -9.63 4.88 0.23
C LEU A 20 -8.71 5.94 -0.40
N PHE A 21 -7.81 5.52 -1.27
CA PHE A 21 -6.91 6.44 -1.98
C PHE A 21 -7.70 7.47 -2.80
N ALA A 22 -8.69 7.01 -3.57
CA ALA A 22 -9.54 7.87 -4.38
C ALA A 22 -10.33 8.87 -3.52
N LYS A 23 -10.84 8.42 -2.37
CA LYS A 23 -11.54 9.28 -1.43
C LYS A 23 -10.63 10.40 -0.91
N LYS A 24 -9.41 10.06 -0.54
CA LYS A 24 -8.43 11.04 -0.06
C LYS A 24 -8.02 12.00 -1.17
N LEU A 25 -7.91 11.52 -2.41
CA LEU A 25 -7.67 12.40 -3.55
C LEU A 25 -8.79 13.42 -3.73
N HIS A 26 -10.03 12.98 -3.59
CA HIS A 26 -11.19 13.87 -3.68
C HIS A 26 -11.16 14.94 -2.57
N ASP A 27 -10.82 14.53 -1.35
CA ASP A 27 -10.86 15.42 -0.18
C ASP A 27 -9.67 16.37 -0.11
N TYR A 28 -8.46 15.90 -0.48
CA TYR A 28 -7.21 16.62 -0.25
C TYR A 28 -6.37 16.84 -1.51
N GLY A 29 -6.80 16.32 -2.66
CA GLY A 29 -5.98 16.32 -3.86
C GLY A 29 -4.75 15.44 -3.69
N ALA A 30 -3.78 15.56 -4.60
CA ALA A 30 -2.54 14.78 -4.55
C ALA A 30 -1.50 15.46 -3.64
N SER A 31 -1.89 15.74 -2.39
CA SER A 31 -1.04 16.44 -1.41
C SER A 31 0.27 15.70 -1.12
N TRP A 32 0.30 14.40 -1.29
CA TRP A 32 1.49 13.57 -1.08
C TRP A 32 2.61 13.83 -2.11
N ARG A 33 2.33 14.57 -3.18
CA ARG A 33 3.36 14.91 -4.18
C ARG A 33 4.54 15.68 -3.59
N ILE A 34 4.32 16.40 -2.49
CA ILE A 34 5.39 17.16 -1.83
C ILE A 34 6.23 16.31 -0.87
N LEU A 35 5.84 15.06 -0.61
CA LEU A 35 6.56 14.21 0.32
C LEU A 35 7.91 13.78 -0.24
N ARG A 36 8.95 14.01 0.57
CA ARG A 36 10.32 13.57 0.27
C ARG A 36 10.48 12.08 0.59
N PRO A 37 11.49 11.39 0.02
CA PRO A 37 11.71 9.98 0.34
C PRO A 37 11.80 9.70 1.84
N SER A 38 12.48 10.55 2.61
CA SER A 38 12.61 10.39 4.06
C SER A 38 11.24 10.46 4.75
N SER A 39 10.37 11.36 4.31
CA SER A 39 9.02 11.50 4.89
C SER A 39 8.18 10.24 4.63
N LEU A 40 8.29 9.68 3.42
CA LEU A 40 7.59 8.45 3.08
C LEU A 40 8.10 7.27 3.89
N THR A 41 9.41 7.16 4.06
CA THR A 41 10.03 6.14 4.90
C THR A 41 9.50 6.24 6.32
N ASP A 42 9.41 7.46 6.86
CA ASP A 42 8.88 7.69 8.19
C ASP A 42 7.42 7.26 8.32
N GLN A 43 6.59 7.55 7.31
CA GLN A 43 5.20 7.13 7.33
C GLN A 43 5.06 5.61 7.31
N LEU A 44 5.86 4.92 6.50
CA LEU A 44 5.87 3.46 6.47
C LEU A 44 6.31 2.90 7.81
N PHE A 45 7.35 3.48 8.41
CA PHE A 45 7.86 3.06 9.71
C PHE A 45 6.83 3.25 10.81
N ILE A 46 6.16 4.41 10.85
CA ILE A 46 5.11 4.71 11.84
C ILE A 46 3.99 3.67 11.75
N LYS A 47 3.53 3.36 10.53
CA LYS A 47 2.46 2.38 10.33
C LYS A 47 2.89 0.97 10.73
N ALA A 48 4.12 0.59 10.40
CA ALA A 48 4.66 -0.71 10.79
C ALA A 48 4.78 -0.84 12.31
N LYS A 49 5.25 0.20 13.00
CA LYS A 49 5.31 0.23 14.45
C LYS A 49 3.93 0.13 15.09
N ARG A 50 2.95 0.82 14.50
CA ARG A 50 1.58 0.77 15.02
C ARG A 50 0.99 -0.62 14.88
N ILE A 51 1.22 -1.29 13.75
CA ILE A 51 0.81 -2.68 13.56
C ILE A 51 1.42 -3.56 14.64
N ARG A 52 2.73 -3.41 14.86
CA ARG A 52 3.45 -4.18 15.87
C ARG A 52 2.87 -3.96 17.27
N SER A 53 2.59 -2.70 17.60
CA SER A 53 1.99 -2.34 18.90
C SER A 53 0.61 -2.99 19.07
N LEU A 54 -0.24 -2.94 18.03
CA LEU A 54 -1.56 -3.54 18.07
C LEU A 54 -1.50 -5.07 18.18
N GLU A 55 -0.54 -5.70 17.53
CA GLU A 55 -0.32 -7.14 17.66
C GLU A 55 0.03 -7.54 19.09
N ILE A 56 0.87 -6.74 19.75
CA ILE A 56 1.31 -7.00 21.12
C ILE A 56 0.19 -6.75 22.13
N THR A 57 -0.48 -5.61 22.01
CA THR A 57 -1.53 -5.21 22.97
C THR A 57 -2.87 -5.85 22.71
N GLY A 58 -3.14 -6.23 21.47
CA GLY A 58 -4.42 -6.78 21.03
C GLY A 58 -5.56 -5.79 21.05
N THR A 59 -5.29 -4.50 21.28
CA THR A 59 -6.32 -3.47 21.40
C THR A 59 -5.96 -2.21 20.63
N SER A 60 -7.01 -1.49 20.21
CA SER A 60 -6.92 -0.15 19.66
C SER A 60 -7.87 0.76 20.42
N LEU A 61 -7.38 1.91 20.86
CA LEU A 61 -8.19 2.87 21.61
C LEU A 61 -9.33 3.45 20.75
N VAL A 62 -9.16 3.49 19.46
CA VAL A 62 -10.21 3.99 18.54
C VAL A 62 -11.06 2.88 17.93
N GLY A 63 -10.77 1.61 18.26
CA GLY A 63 -11.56 0.47 17.81
C GLY A 63 -11.41 0.11 16.33
N GLU A 64 -10.45 0.72 15.64
CA GLU A 64 -10.26 0.50 14.21
C GLU A 64 -9.50 -0.80 13.88
N GLY A 65 -8.70 -1.28 14.80
CA GLY A 65 -7.92 -2.50 14.61
C GLY A 65 -6.70 -2.31 13.71
N ILE A 66 -6.23 -3.43 13.16
CA ILE A 66 -4.97 -3.49 12.42
C ILE A 66 -5.15 -3.27 10.92
N ARG A 67 -6.33 -3.57 10.38
CA ARG A 67 -6.58 -3.52 8.93
C ARG A 67 -6.32 -2.14 8.30
N PRO A 68 -6.79 -1.02 8.88
CA PRO A 68 -6.49 0.30 8.31
C PRO A 68 -5.00 0.61 8.22
N GLU A 69 -4.22 0.10 9.15
CA GLU A 69 -2.77 0.32 9.14
C GLU A 69 -2.10 -0.42 7.99
N PHE A 70 -2.53 -1.65 7.68
CA PHE A 70 -2.04 -2.39 6.52
C PHE A 70 -2.44 -1.71 5.21
N ILE A 71 -3.66 -1.19 5.12
CA ILE A 71 -4.11 -0.43 3.95
C ILE A 71 -3.24 0.80 3.75
N ALA A 72 -2.93 1.51 4.84
CA ALA A 72 -2.05 2.67 4.80
C ALA A 72 -0.65 2.31 4.31
N LEU A 73 -0.09 1.18 4.75
CA LEU A 73 1.21 0.70 4.26
C LEU A 73 1.20 0.48 2.75
N ILE A 74 0.15 -0.16 2.24
CA ILE A 74 0.02 -0.41 0.81
C ILE A 74 -0.04 0.92 0.04
N ASN A 75 -0.89 1.83 0.49
CA ASN A 75 -1.07 3.11 -0.20
C ASN A 75 0.18 3.99 -0.14
N TYR A 76 0.85 4.06 1.00
CA TYR A 76 2.12 4.78 1.09
C TYR A 76 3.21 4.12 0.27
N GLY A 77 3.21 2.79 0.16
CA GLY A 77 4.14 2.06 -0.71
C GLY A 77 3.95 2.44 -2.17
N ILE A 78 2.71 2.49 -2.64
CA ILE A 78 2.39 2.89 -4.01
C ILE A 78 2.75 4.36 -4.24
N ILE A 79 2.42 5.24 -3.29
CA ILE A 79 2.82 6.65 -3.34
C ILE A 79 4.35 6.73 -3.46
N GLY A 80 5.07 5.91 -2.69
CA GLY A 80 6.52 5.85 -2.76
C GLY A 80 7.03 5.51 -4.16
N LEU A 81 6.40 4.54 -4.81
CA LEU A 81 6.77 4.16 -6.18
C LEU A 81 6.52 5.33 -7.17
N ILE A 82 5.41 6.03 -7.01
CA ILE A 82 5.11 7.21 -7.83
C ILE A 82 6.16 8.29 -7.62
N GLN A 83 6.51 8.57 -6.37
CA GLN A 83 7.49 9.61 -6.04
C GLN A 83 8.90 9.25 -6.53
N LEU A 84 9.27 7.97 -6.52
CA LEU A 84 10.54 7.52 -7.10
C LEU A 84 10.57 7.74 -8.62
N GLU A 85 9.44 7.54 -9.28
CA GLU A 85 9.34 7.74 -10.72
C GLU A 85 9.35 9.22 -11.11
N LYS A 86 8.55 10.03 -10.43
CA LYS A 86 8.33 11.45 -10.80
C LYS A 86 9.24 12.43 -10.05
N GLY A 87 9.81 12.03 -8.94
CA GLY A 87 10.51 12.94 -8.03
C GLY A 87 9.53 13.75 -7.19
N CYS A 88 9.98 14.25 -6.04
CA CYS A 88 9.16 15.10 -5.19
C CYS A 88 9.15 16.54 -5.70
N VAL A 89 8.11 17.29 -5.35
CA VAL A 89 7.92 18.68 -5.77
C VAL A 89 7.59 19.56 -4.58
N ASP A 90 7.69 20.87 -4.76
CA ASP A 90 7.38 21.81 -3.67
C ASP A 90 5.90 22.14 -3.57
N THR A 91 5.18 22.01 -4.68
CA THR A 91 3.74 22.26 -4.74
C THR A 91 3.07 21.15 -5.54
N VAL A 92 1.80 20.89 -5.25
CA VAL A 92 1.04 19.85 -5.95
C VAL A 92 0.95 20.23 -7.44
N ASP A 93 1.37 19.31 -8.31
CA ASP A 93 1.54 19.55 -9.75
C ASP A 93 0.70 18.63 -10.64
N ILE A 94 -0.09 17.73 -10.05
CA ILE A 94 -0.93 16.79 -10.81
C ILE A 94 -2.38 16.85 -10.34
N LYS A 95 -3.29 16.57 -11.25
CA LYS A 95 -4.72 16.50 -10.95
C LYS A 95 -5.07 15.13 -10.36
N PRO A 96 -6.19 15.02 -9.62
CA PRO A 96 -6.61 13.74 -9.06
C PRO A 96 -6.72 12.62 -10.10
N GLU A 97 -7.18 12.90 -11.29
CA GLU A 97 -7.31 11.89 -12.35
C GLU A 97 -5.96 11.31 -12.76
N GLU A 98 -4.94 12.17 -12.88
CA GLU A 98 -3.58 11.74 -13.19
C GLU A 98 -2.99 10.93 -12.04
N ALA A 99 -3.21 11.37 -10.80
CA ALA A 99 -2.75 10.67 -9.63
C ALA A 99 -3.34 9.26 -9.55
N LEU A 100 -4.64 9.12 -9.84
CA LEU A 100 -5.31 7.83 -9.83
C LEU A 100 -4.79 6.91 -10.94
N ALA A 101 -4.50 7.46 -12.12
CA ALA A 101 -3.93 6.70 -13.23
C ALA A 101 -2.53 6.17 -12.86
N LEU A 102 -1.71 6.98 -12.19
CA LEU A 102 -0.39 6.56 -11.70
C LEU A 102 -0.52 5.46 -10.64
N TYR A 103 -1.47 5.62 -9.73
CA TYR A 103 -1.77 4.60 -8.73
C TYR A 103 -2.11 3.27 -9.39
N ASP A 104 -3.03 3.30 -10.36
CA ASP A 104 -3.48 2.08 -11.04
C ASP A 104 -2.34 1.41 -11.81
N ALA A 105 -1.46 2.18 -12.44
CA ALA A 105 -0.31 1.64 -13.15
C ALA A 105 0.64 0.89 -12.21
N HIS A 106 0.96 1.46 -11.06
CA HIS A 106 1.83 0.82 -10.08
C HIS A 106 1.16 -0.35 -9.39
N ALA A 107 -0.15 -0.27 -9.14
CA ALA A 107 -0.91 -1.39 -8.58
C ALA A 107 -0.88 -2.59 -9.55
N LYS A 108 -1.00 -2.33 -10.85
CA LYS A 108 -0.90 -3.37 -11.87
C LYS A 108 0.48 -4.01 -11.89
N GLU A 109 1.53 -3.22 -11.78
CA GLU A 109 2.90 -3.73 -11.67
C GLU A 109 3.07 -4.64 -10.45
N CYS A 110 2.49 -4.25 -9.32
CA CYS A 110 2.52 -5.05 -8.10
C CYS A 110 1.82 -6.39 -8.29
N LEU A 111 0.66 -6.39 -8.95
CA LEU A 111 -0.06 -7.63 -9.26
C LEU A 111 0.78 -8.55 -10.14
N GLU A 112 1.34 -8.01 -11.22
CA GLU A 112 2.17 -8.79 -12.14
C GLU A 112 3.40 -9.38 -11.45
N LEU A 113 4.04 -8.60 -10.58
CA LEU A 113 5.18 -9.07 -9.81
C LEU A 113 4.78 -10.17 -8.84
N MET A 114 3.66 -10.01 -8.15
CA MET A 114 3.14 -11.01 -7.23
C MET A 114 2.86 -12.33 -7.94
N LEU A 115 2.22 -12.27 -9.11
CA LEU A 115 1.90 -13.48 -9.90
C LEU A 115 3.17 -14.20 -10.33
N ARG A 116 4.21 -13.47 -10.75
CA ARG A 116 5.50 -14.07 -11.13
C ARG A 116 6.18 -14.71 -9.93
N LYS A 117 6.16 -14.06 -8.77
CA LYS A 117 6.76 -14.61 -7.55
C LYS A 117 6.01 -15.83 -7.06
N ASN A 118 4.68 -15.86 -7.17
CA ASN A 118 3.90 -17.04 -6.83
C ASN A 118 4.25 -18.21 -7.72
N HIS A 119 4.48 -17.98 -9.00
CA HIS A 119 4.93 -19.01 -9.92
C HIS A 119 6.28 -19.59 -9.45
N ASP A 120 7.22 -18.73 -9.07
CA ASP A 120 8.56 -19.14 -8.67
C ASP A 120 8.60 -19.83 -7.31
N TYR A 121 7.80 -19.36 -6.34
CA TYR A 121 7.86 -19.82 -4.95
C TYR A 121 6.67 -20.69 -4.53
N ASN A 122 5.74 -20.97 -5.46
CA ASN A 122 4.58 -21.82 -5.22
C ASN A 122 3.79 -21.40 -3.96
N GLU A 123 3.60 -20.08 -3.76
CA GLU A 123 2.87 -19.49 -2.63
C GLU A 123 3.39 -19.94 -1.25
N ALA A 124 4.69 -20.18 -1.12
CA ALA A 124 5.29 -20.56 0.16
C ALA A 124 4.96 -19.56 1.28
N TRP A 125 4.70 -18.27 0.94
CA TRP A 125 4.36 -17.24 1.91
C TRP A 125 3.09 -17.54 2.72
N ARG A 126 2.19 -18.39 2.20
CA ARG A 126 0.96 -18.75 2.92
C ARG A 126 1.23 -19.53 4.20
N ASP A 127 2.36 -20.24 4.25
CA ASP A 127 2.75 -21.05 5.40
C ASP A 127 3.64 -20.27 6.37
N MET A 128 3.98 -19.04 6.05
CA MET A 128 4.86 -18.20 6.86
C MET A 128 4.05 -17.32 7.80
N ARG A 129 4.62 -17.05 8.97
CA ARG A 129 4.04 -16.09 9.90
C ARG A 129 4.38 -14.66 9.44
N ILE A 130 3.59 -13.68 9.88
CA ILE A 130 3.85 -12.27 9.56
C ILE A 130 5.28 -11.88 9.94
N SER A 131 5.76 -12.31 11.10
CA SER A 131 7.12 -12.02 11.57
C SER A 131 8.21 -12.58 10.65
N SER A 132 7.91 -13.58 9.83
CA SER A 132 8.87 -14.15 8.89
C SER A 132 9.20 -13.23 7.71
N TYR A 133 8.43 -12.18 7.50
CA TYR A 133 8.62 -11.23 6.40
C TYR A 133 9.41 -9.98 6.83
N THR A 134 9.73 -9.87 8.07
CA THR A 134 10.55 -8.78 8.61
C THR A 134 11.99 -9.20 8.77
#